data_d3b922923e94c8fd40db56e1e69eea33
#
_entry.id   d3b922923e94c8fd40db56e1e69eea33
#
_cell.length_a   1.000
_cell.length_b   1.000
_cell.length_c   1.000
_cell.angle_alpha   90.00
_cell.angle_beta   90.00
_cell.angle_gamma   90.00
#
_symmetry.space_group_name_H-M   'P 1'
#
loop_
_entity.id
_entity.type
_entity.pdbx_description
1 polymer ?
#
loop_
_entity_poly.entity_id
_entity_poly.type
_entity_poly.pdbx_seq_one_letter_code
_entity_poly.pdbx_strand_id
1 'polypeptide(L)'
;MRAIAEDDEIALPIMAHPAFVGSLVTSPTQGLSHAIVFSQLARIAGADITIFPNFGGRFGFSQEQCLSIAHAARAPLGELRPAWISPAGGMSPDRIGEMIDAYGQDTACLVGGALHRGDLFTNSREMVELLHGYES
;
A
#
# COMPACT_ATOMS: atom_id res chain seq x y z
N MET A 1 -10.26 -12.17 -7.49
CA MET A 1 -9.87 -10.84 -7.99
C MET A 1 -9.89 -10.80 -9.51
N ARG A 2 -9.15 -11.65 -10.23
CA ARG A 2 -9.02 -11.55 -11.69
C ARG A 2 -10.38 -11.52 -12.43
N ALA A 3 -11.31 -12.42 -12.11
CA ALA A 3 -12.64 -12.42 -12.70
C ALA A 3 -13.45 -11.14 -12.44
N ILE A 4 -13.22 -10.48 -11.29
CA ILE A 4 -13.86 -9.19 -10.98
C ILE A 4 -13.19 -8.05 -11.74
N ALA A 5 -11.85 -8.11 -11.88
CA ALA A 5 -11.09 -7.10 -12.61
C ALA A 5 -11.39 -7.08 -14.12
N GLU A 6 -11.86 -8.20 -14.66
CA GLU A 6 -12.22 -8.36 -16.07
C GLU A 6 -13.73 -8.20 -16.34
N ASP A 7 -14.52 -7.86 -15.32
CA ASP A 7 -15.95 -7.67 -15.43
C ASP A 7 -16.28 -6.19 -15.68
N ASP A 8 -16.60 -5.87 -16.92
CA ASP A 8 -16.92 -4.49 -17.34
C ASP A 8 -18.24 -3.97 -16.72
N GLU A 9 -19.11 -4.85 -16.20
CA GLU A 9 -20.33 -4.41 -15.51
C GLU A 9 -20.01 -3.90 -14.08
N ILE A 10 -18.94 -4.43 -13.45
CA ILE A 10 -18.49 -3.97 -12.15
C ILE A 10 -17.65 -2.70 -12.30
N ALA A 11 -16.63 -2.71 -13.15
CA ALA A 11 -15.76 -1.58 -13.52
C ALA A 11 -15.28 -0.71 -12.32
N LEU A 12 -14.95 -1.34 -11.19
CA LEU A 12 -14.48 -0.66 -9.97
C LEU A 12 -13.02 -0.97 -9.69
N PRO A 13 -12.25 -0.01 -9.13
CA PRO A 13 -10.89 -0.27 -8.67
C PRO A 13 -10.84 -1.35 -7.59
N ILE A 14 -9.84 -2.21 -7.67
CA ILE A 14 -9.63 -3.31 -6.72
C ILE A 14 -8.44 -3.01 -5.83
N MET A 15 -8.68 -2.91 -4.53
CA MET A 15 -7.63 -2.82 -3.52
C MET A 15 -7.36 -4.20 -2.92
N ALA A 16 -6.16 -4.73 -3.15
CA ALA A 16 -5.75 -6.02 -2.61
C ALA A 16 -5.18 -5.88 -1.20
N HIS A 17 -5.72 -6.64 -0.25
CA HIS A 17 -5.17 -6.80 1.09
C HIS A 17 -4.61 -8.21 1.24
N PRO A 18 -3.30 -8.44 1.02
CA PRO A 18 -2.69 -9.76 1.14
C PRO A 18 -2.83 -10.32 2.56
N ALA A 19 -3.28 -11.57 2.65
CA ALA A 19 -3.39 -12.30 3.91
C ALA A 19 -2.55 -13.58 3.85
N PHE A 20 -2.15 -14.12 5.02
CA PHE A 20 -1.36 -15.34 5.16
C PHE A 20 -0.01 -15.37 4.44
N VAL A 21 0.54 -14.20 4.12
CA VAL A 21 1.79 -14.08 3.35
C VAL A 21 3.05 -14.26 4.20
N GLY A 22 2.93 -14.23 5.53
CA GLY A 22 4.08 -14.36 6.44
C GLY A 22 4.93 -15.59 6.15
N SER A 23 4.30 -16.74 5.93
CA SER A 23 5.02 -17.99 5.61
C SER A 23 5.82 -17.94 4.31
N LEU A 24 5.53 -17.00 3.42
CA LEU A 24 6.18 -16.87 2.12
C LEU A 24 7.39 -15.93 2.13
N VAL A 25 7.46 -15.00 3.09
CA VAL A 25 8.43 -13.90 3.09
C VAL A 25 9.32 -13.82 4.33
N THR A 26 9.17 -14.75 5.30
CA THR A 26 9.89 -14.68 6.58
C THR A 26 11.34 -15.16 6.52
N SER A 27 11.71 -15.96 5.55
CA SER A 27 13.07 -16.50 5.43
C SER A 27 13.92 -15.59 4.52
N PRO A 28 15.14 -15.22 4.95
CA PRO A 28 16.06 -14.44 4.12
C PRO A 28 16.66 -15.24 2.94
N THR A 29 16.58 -16.56 2.99
CA THR A 29 17.23 -17.47 2.02
C THR A 29 16.26 -18.35 1.24
N GLN A 30 15.00 -18.39 1.62
CA GLN A 30 13.96 -19.22 1.00
C GLN A 30 12.62 -18.49 0.97
N GLY A 31 11.78 -18.83 0.01
CA GLY A 31 10.47 -18.22 -0.16
C GLY A 31 10.43 -17.21 -1.30
N LEU A 32 9.55 -16.24 -1.19
CA LEU A 32 9.34 -15.18 -2.18
C LEU A 32 9.74 -13.82 -1.60
N SER A 33 10.21 -12.92 -2.47
CA SER A 33 10.49 -11.56 -2.05
C SER A 33 9.21 -10.79 -1.73
N HIS A 34 9.30 -9.78 -0.88
CA HIS A 34 8.20 -8.87 -0.57
C HIS A 34 7.62 -8.22 -1.83
N ALA A 35 8.50 -7.81 -2.76
CA ALA A 35 8.11 -7.24 -4.05
C ALA A 35 7.20 -8.16 -4.87
N ILE A 36 7.51 -9.46 -4.93
CA ILE A 36 6.69 -10.43 -5.64
C ILE A 36 5.33 -10.58 -4.98
N VAL A 37 5.32 -10.86 -3.67
CA VAL A 37 4.09 -11.24 -2.94
C VAL A 37 3.13 -10.07 -2.78
N PHE A 38 3.64 -8.90 -2.39
CA PHE A 38 2.80 -7.73 -2.12
C PHE A 38 2.54 -6.84 -3.33
N SER A 39 3.16 -7.11 -4.47
CA SER A 39 3.02 -6.26 -5.64
C SER A 39 2.75 -7.06 -6.92
N GLN A 40 3.71 -7.82 -7.43
CA GLN A 40 3.57 -8.46 -8.74
C GLN A 40 2.41 -9.46 -8.78
N LEU A 41 2.28 -10.34 -7.79
CA LEU A 41 1.17 -11.30 -7.73
C LEU A 41 -0.19 -10.60 -7.58
N ALA A 42 -0.26 -9.50 -6.82
CA ALA A 42 -1.47 -8.71 -6.69
C ALA A 42 -1.89 -8.10 -8.04
N ARG A 43 -0.94 -7.51 -8.79
CA ARG A 43 -1.17 -6.96 -10.14
C ARG A 43 -1.62 -8.03 -11.13
N ILE A 44 -0.96 -9.19 -11.15
CA ILE A 44 -1.35 -10.33 -11.99
C ILE A 44 -2.78 -10.79 -11.65
N ALA A 45 -3.15 -10.74 -10.38
CA ALA A 45 -4.50 -11.07 -9.93
C ALA A 45 -5.55 -9.97 -10.20
N GLY A 46 -5.15 -8.82 -10.75
CA GLY A 46 -6.05 -7.73 -11.15
C GLY A 46 -6.24 -6.64 -10.08
N ALA A 47 -5.26 -6.44 -9.20
CA ALA A 47 -5.30 -5.33 -8.24
C ALA A 47 -4.81 -4.03 -8.87
N ASP A 48 -5.53 -2.94 -8.60
CA ASP A 48 -5.16 -1.56 -8.93
C ASP A 48 -4.38 -0.90 -7.79
N ILE A 49 -4.63 -1.33 -6.55
CA ILE A 49 -3.97 -0.84 -5.35
C ILE A 49 -3.54 -2.04 -4.50
N THR A 50 -2.32 -2.02 -3.96
CA THR A 50 -1.85 -3.08 -3.05
C THR A 50 -1.52 -2.55 -1.67
N ILE A 51 -2.06 -3.20 -0.63
CA ILE A 51 -1.79 -2.88 0.76
C ILE A 51 -0.61 -3.72 1.25
N PHE A 52 0.28 -3.11 2.01
CA PHE A 52 1.38 -3.81 2.67
C PHE A 52 1.74 -3.16 4.02
N PRO A 53 2.34 -3.95 4.96
CA PRO A 53 2.83 -3.40 6.22
C PRO A 53 3.96 -2.39 5.99
N ASN A 54 3.80 -1.17 6.53
CA ASN A 54 4.80 -0.11 6.39
C ASN A 54 5.95 -0.26 7.38
N PHE A 55 7.13 0.24 7.01
CA PHE A 55 8.27 0.35 7.92
C PHE A 55 7.97 1.30 9.09
N GLY A 56 8.65 1.11 10.22
CA GLY A 56 8.43 1.91 11.41
C GLY A 56 7.06 1.74 12.08
N GLY A 57 6.21 0.84 11.57
CA GLY A 57 4.95 0.47 12.17
C GLY A 57 5.06 -0.75 13.10
N ARG A 58 3.93 -1.39 13.40
CA ARG A 58 3.87 -2.57 14.29
C ARG A 58 4.39 -3.88 13.66
N PHE A 59 4.64 -3.88 12.37
CA PHE A 59 5.20 -5.02 11.64
C PHE A 59 6.67 -4.79 11.37
N GLY A 60 7.47 -5.84 11.35
CA GLY A 60 8.92 -5.76 11.24
C GLY A 60 9.48 -5.55 9.83
N PHE A 61 8.74 -4.92 8.92
CA PHE A 61 9.23 -4.64 7.57
C PHE A 61 10.28 -3.53 7.62
N SER A 62 11.39 -3.73 6.91
CA SER A 62 12.40 -2.69 6.73
C SER A 62 11.95 -1.67 5.67
N GLN A 63 12.54 -0.48 5.71
CA GLN A 63 12.29 0.53 4.68
C GLN A 63 12.67 0.01 3.29
N GLU A 64 13.78 -0.71 3.15
CA GLU A 64 14.23 -1.32 1.90
C GLU A 64 13.19 -2.30 1.34
N GLN A 65 12.62 -3.17 2.19
CA GLN A 65 11.55 -4.09 1.80
C GLN A 65 10.31 -3.34 1.30
N CYS A 66 9.91 -2.29 2.01
CA CYS A 66 8.76 -1.46 1.61
C CYS A 66 9.00 -0.71 0.29
N LEU A 67 10.19 -0.13 0.10
CA LEU A 67 10.57 0.51 -1.16
C LEU A 67 10.62 -0.48 -2.32
N SER A 68 11.08 -1.72 -2.08
CA SER A 68 11.07 -2.78 -3.11
C SER A 68 9.66 -3.13 -3.58
N ILE A 69 8.67 -3.14 -2.67
CA ILE A 69 7.26 -3.34 -3.00
C ILE A 69 6.75 -2.17 -3.86
N ALA A 70 7.00 -0.94 -3.44
CA ALA A 70 6.57 0.26 -4.16
C ALA A 70 7.16 0.32 -5.57
N HIS A 71 8.46 0.01 -5.71
CA HIS A 71 9.12 -0.05 -7.01
C HIS A 71 8.48 -1.12 -7.91
N ALA A 72 8.26 -2.32 -7.40
CA ALA A 72 7.66 -3.42 -8.17
C ALA A 72 6.19 -3.16 -8.55
N ALA A 73 5.46 -2.38 -7.75
CA ALA A 73 4.10 -1.97 -8.09
C ALA A 73 4.05 -1.13 -9.36
N ARG A 74 5.08 -0.32 -9.60
CA ARG A 74 5.17 0.61 -10.73
C ARG A 74 6.00 0.10 -11.89
N ALA A 75 6.86 -0.89 -11.65
CA ALA A 75 7.76 -1.42 -12.67
C ALA A 75 6.99 -2.08 -13.83
N PRO A 76 7.55 -2.08 -15.05
CA PRO A 76 6.97 -2.80 -16.18
C PRO A 76 6.73 -4.28 -15.83
N LEU A 77 5.55 -4.80 -16.17
CA LEU A 77 5.17 -6.19 -15.96
C LEU A 77 4.25 -6.65 -17.11
N GLY A 78 4.82 -7.00 -18.25
CA GLY A 78 4.07 -7.25 -19.47
C GLY A 78 3.21 -6.05 -19.84
N GLU A 79 1.94 -6.28 -20.17
CA GLU A 79 0.96 -5.25 -20.52
C GLU A 79 0.16 -4.75 -19.30
N LEU A 80 0.51 -5.20 -18.08
CA LEU A 80 -0.22 -4.80 -16.88
C LEU A 80 0.10 -3.36 -16.49
N ARG A 81 -0.93 -2.60 -16.16
CA ARG A 81 -0.78 -1.24 -15.67
C ARG A 81 0.00 -1.21 -14.35
N PRO A 82 0.72 -0.12 -14.05
CA PRO A 82 1.21 0.14 -12.71
C PRO A 82 0.07 0.14 -11.69
N ALA A 83 0.36 -0.33 -10.49
CA ALA A 83 -0.58 -0.27 -9.37
C ALA A 83 -0.14 0.80 -8.37
N TRP A 84 -1.12 1.42 -7.72
CA TRP A 84 -0.88 2.25 -6.56
C TRP A 84 -0.51 1.39 -5.37
N ILE A 85 0.12 2.00 -4.40
CA ILE A 85 0.49 1.37 -3.14
C ILE A 85 -0.31 1.95 -1.97
N SER A 86 -0.52 1.13 -0.95
CA SER A 86 -1.18 1.56 0.27
C SER A 86 -0.42 1.05 1.49
N PRO A 87 0.57 1.82 1.99
CA PRO A 87 1.28 1.47 3.22
C PRO A 87 0.32 1.52 4.40
N ALA A 88 0.35 0.49 5.25
CA ALA A 88 -0.57 0.29 6.35
C ALA A 88 0.13 -0.19 7.62
N GLY A 89 -0.58 -0.18 8.75
CA GLY A 89 -0.09 -0.74 10.02
C GLY A 89 0.83 0.21 10.78
N GLY A 90 0.25 0.99 11.68
CA GLY A 90 0.94 2.00 12.49
C GLY A 90 1.04 3.35 11.81
N MET A 91 0.23 3.57 10.79
CA MET A 91 0.11 4.86 10.12
C MET A 91 -0.66 5.86 10.99
N SER A 92 -0.22 7.11 10.96
CA SER A 92 -0.85 8.25 11.63
C SER A 92 -0.72 9.51 10.77
N PRO A 93 -1.56 10.53 10.97
CA PRO A 93 -1.54 11.76 10.15
C PRO A 93 -0.17 12.44 10.11
N ASP A 94 0.55 12.47 11.23
CA ASP A 94 1.90 13.04 11.36
C ASP A 94 2.96 12.34 10.51
N ARG A 95 2.71 11.11 10.05
CA ARG A 95 3.61 10.35 9.18
C ARG A 95 3.32 10.48 7.69
N ILE A 96 2.29 11.22 7.31
CA ILE A 96 1.92 11.37 5.88
C ILE A 96 3.06 11.96 5.07
N GLY A 97 3.72 13.01 5.58
CA GLY A 97 4.88 13.61 4.91
C GLY A 97 6.00 12.61 4.64
N GLU A 98 6.37 11.82 5.66
CA GLU A 98 7.36 10.74 5.52
C GLU A 98 6.96 9.73 4.42
N MET A 99 5.68 9.42 4.30
CA MET A 99 5.19 8.48 3.29
C MET A 99 5.23 9.06 1.88
N ILE A 100 4.82 10.32 1.72
CA ILE A 100 4.90 11.00 0.42
C ILE A 100 6.36 11.16 -0.02
N ASP A 101 7.26 11.51 0.88
CA ASP A 101 8.70 11.60 0.61
C ASP A 101 9.30 10.25 0.20
N ALA A 102 8.89 9.17 0.88
CA ALA A 102 9.41 7.82 0.61
C ALA A 102 8.83 7.20 -0.67
N TYR A 103 7.55 7.40 -0.93
CA TYR A 103 6.82 6.66 -1.96
C TYR A 103 6.30 7.51 -3.11
N GLY A 104 6.26 8.82 -2.97
CA GLY A 104 5.65 9.73 -3.94
C GLY A 104 4.14 9.87 -3.78
N GLN A 105 3.55 10.74 -4.61
CA GLN A 105 2.14 11.11 -4.52
C GLN A 105 1.16 9.98 -4.91
N ASP A 106 1.58 9.05 -5.77
CA ASP A 106 0.76 7.88 -6.16
C ASP A 106 0.68 6.84 -5.02
N THR A 107 0.24 7.30 -3.84
CA THR A 107 0.16 6.53 -2.60
C THR A 107 -1.19 6.74 -1.92
N ALA A 108 -1.90 5.65 -1.67
CA ALA A 108 -3.14 5.67 -0.90
C ALA A 108 -2.82 5.52 0.60
N CYS A 109 -2.83 6.61 1.35
CA CYS A 109 -2.52 6.60 2.78
C CYS A 109 -3.63 5.89 3.58
N LEU A 110 -3.32 4.72 4.16
CA LEU A 110 -4.26 3.94 4.97
C LEU A 110 -4.02 4.21 6.46
N VAL A 111 -4.82 5.10 7.02
CA VAL A 111 -4.79 5.46 8.45
C VAL A 111 -6.05 4.95 9.12
N GLY A 112 -5.92 4.14 10.17
CA GLY A 112 -7.04 3.57 10.90
C GLY A 112 -7.05 4.01 12.35
N GLY A 113 -6.50 3.20 13.25
CA GLY A 113 -6.58 3.41 14.69
C GLY A 113 -6.09 4.77 15.20
N ALA A 114 -5.19 5.44 14.49
CA ALA A 114 -4.72 6.77 14.88
C ALA A 114 -5.81 7.83 14.77
N LEU A 115 -6.70 7.75 13.78
CA LEU A 115 -7.81 8.68 13.61
C LEU A 115 -8.83 8.61 14.76
N HIS A 116 -8.94 7.46 15.42
CA HIS A 116 -9.85 7.24 16.54
C HIS A 116 -9.28 7.68 17.90
N ARG A 117 -8.07 8.25 17.94
CA ARG A 117 -7.48 8.79 19.17
C ARG A 117 -7.98 10.21 19.40
N GLY A 118 -8.93 10.38 20.31
CA GLY A 118 -9.56 11.67 20.58
C GLY A 118 -10.75 11.93 19.65
N ASP A 119 -10.81 13.10 19.04
CA ASP A 119 -11.91 13.49 18.17
C ASP A 119 -11.67 13.07 16.71
N LEU A 120 -12.45 12.11 16.25
CA LEU A 120 -12.34 11.55 14.90
C LEU A 120 -12.54 12.61 13.80
N PHE A 121 -13.47 13.54 14.01
CA PHE A 121 -13.78 14.57 13.02
C PHE A 121 -12.59 15.53 12.83
N THR A 122 -12.03 15.99 13.93
CA THR A 122 -10.86 16.87 13.93
C THR A 122 -9.66 16.17 13.28
N ASN A 123 -9.34 14.94 13.70
CA ASN A 123 -8.21 14.17 13.16
C ASN A 123 -8.36 13.89 11.66
N SER A 124 -9.59 13.58 11.21
CA SER A 124 -9.84 13.32 9.79
C SER A 124 -9.70 14.59 8.94
N ARG A 125 -10.17 15.72 9.45
CA ARG A 125 -10.05 17.01 8.80
C ARG A 125 -8.58 17.45 8.68
N GLU A 126 -7.83 17.35 9.76
CA GLU A 126 -6.38 17.64 9.75
C GLU A 126 -5.62 16.76 8.77
N MET A 127 -5.97 15.47 8.68
CA MET A 127 -5.38 14.56 7.72
C MET A 127 -5.64 14.98 6.27
N VAL A 128 -6.87 15.41 5.95
CA VAL A 128 -7.23 15.88 4.61
C VAL A 128 -6.51 17.19 4.28
N GLU A 129 -6.42 18.11 5.22
CA GLU A 129 -5.69 19.39 5.06
C GLU A 129 -4.19 19.14 4.80
N LEU A 130 -3.58 18.18 5.50
CA LEU A 130 -2.20 17.76 5.26
C LEU A 130 -2.00 17.19 3.85
N LEU A 131 -2.91 16.32 3.39
CA LEU A 131 -2.83 15.72 2.06
C LEU A 131 -2.93 16.79 0.95
N HIS A 132 -3.85 17.75 1.06
CA HIS A 132 -3.98 18.85 0.10
C HIS A 132 -2.72 19.72 0.02
N GLY A 133 -1.94 19.83 1.09
CA GLY A 133 -0.67 20.53 1.09
C GLY A 133 0.41 19.91 0.17
N TYR A 134 0.23 18.65 -0.25
CA TYR A 134 1.14 17.94 -1.16
C TYR A 134 0.65 17.90 -2.62
N GLU A 135 -0.53 18.45 -2.91
CA GLU A 135 -1.09 18.49 -4.28
C GLU A 135 -0.55 19.63 -5.15
N SER A 136 0.35 20.46 -4.63
CA SER A 136 0.87 21.68 -5.27
C SER A 136 2.25 21.51 -5.93
#